data_66099a13c291c3d642f5b27a1c16297f
#
_entry.id   66099a13c291c3d642f5b27a1c16297f
#
_cell.length_a   1.000
_cell.length_b   1.000
_cell.length_c   1.000
_cell.angle_alpha   90.00
_cell.angle_beta   90.00
_cell.angle_gamma   90.00
#
_symmetry.space_group_name_H-M   'P 1'
#
loop_
_entity.id
_entity.type
_entity.pdbx_description
1 polymer ?
#
loop_
_entity_poly.entity_id
_entity_poly.type
_entity_poly.pdbx_seq_one_letter_code
_entity_poly.pdbx_strand_id
1 'polypeptide(L)'
;MYNTGDFNQALVIFDKIINDNDYNSKTTVAEFFKAKIYFQEKKFENAKKVLLDFLEKYPRSRYFDEIKILLVKYNLEVANYYIAFRESASLIDLTVSEEYRNKAKGLAEAIAFNYLNENQLQRLHDSFTNNDLKAFIMLQMVKVLLKANDIFGAKSVFNDLTYKYPNSEEYFEAKRLIDSSLGYNEGGGSKVAIGVMLPLEMTPTGDFSSTTAAEILEGIKYALHEFNKARDEKIGLVIRDTRSDVNEIKDIIVEFSSIAAIRAVLGPIYSNEVRATLEESHMKNIPIISPTATDDDLTQISENFFQANPSFSVRGKVMAQYLFFVENKRQISILNSIEGYSPLLAATFAEEFERLGGRILRKETYKDGSISFDEQIERIIADSNSVEGIYIPLSENTGAPIILASFVKHNFNLPIYGNQDWLTVKGFESSLSISNNLTFTSDYFFDYKGGDYQDFNFNFNSTTGRDINRNILYGYDAARYLLTVVRNIEPTRTNIKSKMISGITTIGYHNNISMGEKRINNFLNIVRYKDGVFELIDKFRLNE
;
A
#
# COMPACT_ATOMS: atom_id res chain seq x y z
N MET A 1 55.17 26.00 -12.45
CA MET A 1 55.25 24.52 -12.29
C MET A 1 53.86 23.91 -12.02
N TYR A 2 53.23 24.15 -10.86
CA TYR A 2 51.87 23.56 -10.63
C TYR A 2 50.88 23.98 -11.72
N ASN A 3 50.77 25.26 -12.03
CA ASN A 3 49.84 25.78 -13.05
C ASN A 3 50.22 25.42 -14.50
N THR A 4 51.45 24.99 -14.74
CA THR A 4 51.93 24.53 -16.05
C THR A 4 51.86 22.99 -16.20
N GLY A 5 51.40 22.27 -15.15
CA GLY A 5 51.30 20.81 -15.17
C GLY A 5 52.61 20.05 -14.91
N ASP A 6 53.72 20.74 -14.60
CA ASP A 6 54.98 20.08 -14.24
C ASP A 6 54.95 19.65 -12.77
N PHE A 7 54.21 18.58 -12.49
CA PHE A 7 53.94 18.08 -11.14
C PHE A 7 55.21 17.49 -10.50
N ASN A 8 56.09 16.87 -11.25
CA ASN A 8 57.32 16.28 -10.69
C ASN A 8 58.27 17.37 -10.13
N GLN A 9 58.49 18.42 -10.88
CA GLN A 9 59.33 19.54 -10.39
C GLN A 9 58.64 20.28 -9.24
N ALA A 10 57.31 20.45 -9.31
CA ALA A 10 56.54 21.07 -8.23
C ALA A 10 56.67 20.30 -6.91
N LEU A 11 56.56 18.96 -6.95
CA LEU A 11 56.72 18.09 -5.77
C LEU A 11 58.10 18.23 -5.13
N VAL A 12 59.17 18.23 -5.95
CA VAL A 12 60.54 18.42 -5.43
C VAL A 12 60.69 19.75 -4.66
N ILE A 13 60.09 20.81 -5.18
CA ILE A 13 60.14 22.13 -4.51
C ILE A 13 59.26 22.11 -3.24
N PHE A 14 58.09 21.53 -3.29
CA PHE A 14 57.21 21.43 -2.11
C PHE A 14 57.86 20.59 -1.02
N ASP A 15 58.50 19.46 -1.35
CA ASP A 15 59.22 18.63 -0.40
C ASP A 15 60.38 19.38 0.25
N LYS A 16 61.10 20.20 -0.52
CA LYS A 16 62.15 21.05 0.04
C LYS A 16 61.60 22.06 1.04
N ILE A 17 60.48 22.73 0.74
CA ILE A 17 59.83 23.70 1.63
C ILE A 17 59.31 23.02 2.91
N ILE A 18 58.75 21.80 2.81
CA ILE A 18 58.20 21.06 3.93
C ILE A 18 59.30 20.53 4.86
N ASN A 19 60.41 20.08 4.27
CA ASN A 19 61.54 19.52 5.02
C ASN A 19 62.55 20.59 5.52
N ASP A 20 62.32 21.84 5.20
CA ASP A 20 63.15 22.95 5.77
C ASP A 20 62.88 22.99 7.27
N ASN A 21 63.99 23.03 8.07
CA ASN A 21 63.93 22.89 9.54
C ASN A 21 63.19 24.03 10.25
N ASP A 22 62.97 25.15 9.56
CA ASP A 22 62.21 26.28 10.09
C ASP A 22 60.81 26.32 9.58
N TYR A 23 59.81 26.20 10.50
CA TYR A 23 58.41 26.42 10.15
C TYR A 23 58.23 27.81 9.54
N ASN A 24 57.77 27.86 8.29
CA ASN A 24 57.55 29.11 7.58
C ASN A 24 56.10 29.19 7.03
N SER A 25 55.65 30.39 6.65
CA SER A 25 54.30 30.64 6.15
C SER A 25 53.96 29.91 4.84
N LYS A 26 54.95 29.26 4.19
CA LYS A 26 54.77 28.51 2.94
C LYS A 26 54.59 27.01 3.15
N THR A 27 54.90 26.49 4.35
CA THR A 27 54.82 25.03 4.64
C THR A 27 53.41 24.49 4.42
N THR A 28 52.38 25.13 4.99
CA THR A 28 51.00 24.67 4.85
C THR A 28 50.49 24.75 3.41
N VAL A 29 50.89 25.78 2.64
CA VAL A 29 50.52 25.87 1.23
C VAL A 29 51.24 24.81 0.38
N ALA A 30 52.50 24.48 0.72
CA ALA A 30 53.25 23.44 0.02
C ALA A 30 52.62 22.05 0.26
N GLU A 31 52.25 21.70 1.50
CA GLU A 31 51.55 20.46 1.81
C GLU A 31 50.15 20.39 1.14
N PHE A 32 49.42 21.51 1.12
CA PHE A 32 48.12 21.57 0.42
C PHE A 32 48.25 21.27 -1.08
N PHE A 33 49.19 21.93 -1.77
CA PHE A 33 49.39 21.67 -3.20
C PHE A 33 49.98 20.28 -3.49
N LYS A 34 50.83 19.76 -2.59
CA LYS A 34 51.31 18.37 -2.69
C LYS A 34 50.14 17.37 -2.64
N ALA A 35 49.20 17.54 -1.72
CA ALA A 35 47.98 16.73 -1.65
C ALA A 35 47.17 16.82 -2.96
N LYS A 36 46.98 18.03 -3.50
CA LYS A 36 46.28 18.25 -4.78
C LYS A 36 46.97 17.56 -5.95
N ILE A 37 48.29 17.58 -6.04
CA ILE A 37 49.04 16.89 -7.10
C ILE A 37 48.81 15.38 -6.99
N TYR A 38 48.99 14.79 -5.81
CA TYR A 38 48.77 13.37 -5.64
C TYR A 38 47.35 12.96 -5.99
N PHE A 39 46.37 13.79 -5.68
CA PHE A 39 44.97 13.55 -6.05
C PHE A 39 44.77 13.59 -7.58
N GLN A 40 45.33 14.60 -8.26
CA GLN A 40 45.25 14.74 -9.72
C GLN A 40 45.94 13.59 -10.47
N GLU A 41 47.08 13.10 -9.93
CA GLU A 41 47.82 11.96 -10.47
C GLU A 41 47.21 10.62 -10.10
N LYS A 42 46.04 10.61 -9.40
CA LYS A 42 45.34 9.41 -8.90
C LYS A 42 46.19 8.55 -7.95
N LYS A 43 47.23 9.16 -7.31
CA LYS A 43 48.05 8.54 -6.26
C LYS A 43 47.29 8.66 -4.92
N PHE A 44 46.14 8.00 -4.82
CA PHE A 44 45.15 8.23 -3.76
C PHE A 44 45.70 7.92 -2.36
N GLU A 45 46.49 6.86 -2.18
CA GLU A 45 47.08 6.58 -0.85
C GLU A 45 48.08 7.63 -0.39
N ASN A 46 48.89 8.18 -1.33
CA ASN A 46 49.79 9.26 -1.02
C ASN A 46 49.01 10.56 -0.67
N ALA A 47 47.97 10.84 -1.43
CA ALA A 47 47.08 11.98 -1.14
C ALA A 47 46.45 11.85 0.25
N LYS A 48 45.87 10.69 0.59
CA LYS A 48 45.29 10.42 1.91
C LYS A 48 46.27 10.68 3.05
N LYS A 49 47.47 10.14 2.93
CA LYS A 49 48.50 10.33 3.97
C LYS A 49 48.78 11.81 4.20
N VAL A 50 49.02 12.58 3.14
CA VAL A 50 49.29 14.03 3.26
C VAL A 50 48.08 14.77 3.83
N LEU A 51 46.83 14.40 3.44
CA LEU A 51 45.62 15.05 3.94
C LEU A 51 45.44 14.82 5.45
N LEU A 52 45.64 13.57 5.92
CA LEU A 52 45.49 13.22 7.34
C LEU A 52 46.60 13.87 8.19
N ASP A 53 47.87 13.78 7.74
CA ASP A 53 49.00 14.41 8.40
C ASP A 53 48.81 15.95 8.49
N PHE A 54 48.23 16.57 7.45
CA PHE A 54 47.94 18.01 7.45
C PHE A 54 46.91 18.39 8.52
N LEU A 55 45.77 17.63 8.57
CA LEU A 55 44.71 17.92 9.53
C LEU A 55 45.18 17.78 10.99
N GLU A 56 46.08 16.82 11.25
CA GLU A 56 46.66 16.61 12.56
C GLU A 56 47.63 17.75 12.93
N LYS A 57 48.53 18.13 12.00
CA LYS A 57 49.58 19.12 12.27
C LYS A 57 49.07 20.57 12.26
N TYR A 58 48.07 20.88 11.40
CA TYR A 58 47.63 22.25 11.15
C TYR A 58 46.12 22.45 11.28
N PRO A 59 45.47 22.09 12.43
CA PRO A 59 44.02 22.12 12.58
C PRO A 59 43.40 23.52 12.49
N ARG A 60 44.23 24.58 12.54
CA ARG A 60 43.78 25.98 12.40
C ARG A 60 44.30 26.64 11.12
N SER A 61 44.73 25.86 10.15
CA SER A 61 45.20 26.39 8.87
C SER A 61 44.05 26.98 8.07
N ARG A 62 44.34 28.05 7.32
CA ARG A 62 43.38 28.59 6.35
C ARG A 62 43.01 27.61 5.23
N TYR A 63 43.73 26.52 5.06
CA TYR A 63 43.47 25.46 4.09
C TYR A 63 42.74 24.27 4.70
N PHE A 64 42.31 24.38 5.95
CA PHE A 64 41.60 23.28 6.65
C PHE A 64 40.35 22.82 5.89
N ASP A 65 39.50 23.76 5.45
CA ASP A 65 38.25 23.46 4.76
C ASP A 65 38.52 22.83 3.39
N GLU A 66 39.49 23.33 2.61
CA GLU A 66 39.86 22.72 1.33
C GLU A 66 40.44 21.31 1.48
N ILE A 67 41.25 21.08 2.51
CA ILE A 67 41.83 19.78 2.83
C ILE A 67 40.70 18.78 3.20
N LYS A 68 39.73 19.21 4.01
CA LYS A 68 38.53 18.40 4.32
C LYS A 68 37.76 18.05 3.06
N ILE A 69 37.51 19.00 2.16
CA ILE A 69 36.85 18.73 0.87
C ILE A 69 37.63 17.71 0.02
N LEU A 70 38.97 17.81 -0.01
CA LEU A 70 39.80 16.83 -0.71
C LEU A 70 39.71 15.43 -0.07
N LEU A 71 39.61 15.35 1.26
CA LEU A 71 39.45 14.08 1.97
C LEU A 71 38.07 13.46 1.68
N VAL A 72 37.00 14.26 1.57
CA VAL A 72 35.71 13.81 1.11
C VAL A 72 35.81 13.22 -0.31
N LYS A 73 36.44 13.96 -1.23
CA LYS A 73 36.64 13.51 -2.61
C LYS A 73 37.46 12.22 -2.69
N TYR A 74 38.52 12.11 -1.88
CA TYR A 74 39.29 10.87 -1.77
C TYR A 74 38.39 9.69 -1.40
N ASN A 75 37.58 9.83 -0.37
CA ASN A 75 36.71 8.76 0.07
C ASN A 75 35.63 8.38 -0.99
N LEU A 76 35.20 9.36 -1.81
CA LEU A 76 34.32 9.08 -2.96
C LEU A 76 35.03 8.27 -4.04
N GLU A 77 36.27 8.61 -4.40
CA GLU A 77 37.05 7.90 -5.42
C GLU A 77 37.33 6.43 -5.05
N VAL A 78 37.51 6.16 -3.75
CA VAL A 78 37.70 4.78 -3.24
C VAL A 78 36.39 4.09 -2.82
N ALA A 79 35.25 4.62 -3.21
CA ALA A 79 33.92 4.09 -2.91
C ALA A 79 33.60 3.93 -1.40
N ASN A 80 34.25 4.73 -0.55
CA ASN A 80 34.05 4.71 0.91
C ASN A 80 33.00 5.75 1.32
N TYR A 81 31.76 5.57 0.84
CA TYR A 81 30.68 6.58 0.90
C TYR A 81 30.29 6.95 2.33
N TYR A 82 30.28 5.97 3.25
CA TYR A 82 29.97 6.24 4.67
C TYR A 82 30.97 7.21 5.29
N ILE A 83 32.26 7.01 5.05
CA ILE A 83 33.31 7.91 5.54
C ILE A 83 33.25 9.24 4.80
N ALA A 84 33.00 9.27 3.50
CA ALA A 84 32.85 10.50 2.74
C ALA A 84 31.73 11.39 3.32
N PHE A 85 30.58 10.81 3.65
CA PHE A 85 29.49 11.53 4.31
C PHE A 85 29.92 12.04 5.69
N ARG A 86 30.54 11.19 6.52
CA ARG A 86 31.01 11.56 7.86
C ARG A 86 31.98 12.74 7.82
N GLU A 87 32.93 12.75 6.89
CA GLU A 87 33.88 13.84 6.73
C GLU A 87 33.19 15.14 6.25
N SER A 88 32.19 15.02 5.35
CA SER A 88 31.37 16.15 4.93
C SER A 88 30.56 16.72 6.09
N ALA A 89 29.89 15.86 6.86
CA ALA A 89 29.12 16.23 8.05
C ALA A 89 30.01 16.89 9.12
N SER A 90 31.19 16.34 9.35
CA SER A 90 32.20 16.96 10.23
C SER A 90 32.65 18.36 9.77
N LEU A 91 32.74 18.58 8.47
CA LEU A 91 33.07 19.91 7.93
C LEU A 91 31.91 20.91 8.12
N ILE A 92 30.67 20.49 7.96
CA ILE A 92 29.48 21.32 8.25
C ILE A 92 29.53 21.84 9.69
N ASP A 93 29.90 20.96 10.63
CA ASP A 93 29.98 21.28 12.06
C ASP A 93 31.15 22.21 12.43
N LEU A 94 32.30 22.01 11.80
CA LEU A 94 33.56 22.66 12.20
C LEU A 94 33.85 23.96 11.47
N THR A 95 33.36 24.17 10.25
CA THR A 95 33.71 25.33 9.45
C THR A 95 33.00 26.61 9.90
N VAL A 96 33.73 27.71 9.91
CA VAL A 96 33.15 29.05 10.10
C VAL A 96 32.78 29.72 8.77
N SER A 97 33.21 29.14 7.65
CA SER A 97 32.96 29.67 6.32
C SER A 97 31.61 29.16 5.78
N GLU A 98 30.67 30.04 5.52
CA GLU A 98 29.38 29.72 4.93
C GLU A 98 29.53 29.09 3.54
N GLU A 99 30.48 29.51 2.74
CA GLU A 99 30.78 28.92 1.44
C GLU A 99 31.14 27.43 1.57
N TYR A 100 32.06 27.09 2.49
CA TYR A 100 32.47 25.69 2.68
C TYR A 100 31.40 24.87 3.38
N ARG A 101 30.58 25.45 4.26
CA ARG A 101 29.43 24.82 4.87
C ARG A 101 28.42 24.39 3.81
N ASN A 102 28.06 25.30 2.90
CA ASN A 102 27.12 25.01 1.81
C ASN A 102 27.66 23.95 0.84
N LYS A 103 28.97 24.03 0.54
CA LYS A 103 29.65 23.02 -0.28
C LYS A 103 29.67 21.63 0.37
N ALA A 104 29.90 21.57 1.68
CA ALA A 104 29.84 20.32 2.43
C ALA A 104 28.42 19.77 2.53
N LYS A 105 27.41 20.63 2.77
CA LYS A 105 25.98 20.22 2.73
C LYS A 105 25.62 19.59 1.38
N GLY A 106 25.96 20.25 0.27
CA GLY A 106 25.67 19.71 -1.07
C GLY A 106 26.36 18.37 -1.37
N LEU A 107 27.62 18.19 -0.91
CA LEU A 107 28.31 16.91 -1.03
C LEU A 107 27.63 15.82 -0.16
N ALA A 108 27.33 16.14 1.10
CA ALA A 108 26.65 15.19 2.00
C ALA A 108 25.28 14.76 1.45
N GLU A 109 24.47 15.69 0.94
CA GLU A 109 23.21 15.40 0.29
C GLU A 109 23.35 14.44 -0.90
N ALA A 110 24.30 14.75 -1.81
CA ALA A 110 24.55 13.91 -2.97
C ALA A 110 25.03 12.50 -2.58
N ILE A 111 25.88 12.41 -1.54
CA ILE A 111 26.38 11.13 -1.03
C ILE A 111 25.24 10.32 -0.38
N ALA A 112 24.44 10.93 0.49
CA ALA A 112 23.31 10.27 1.13
C ALA A 112 22.33 9.74 0.08
N PHE A 113 21.91 10.62 -0.82
CA PHE A 113 20.88 10.28 -1.82
C PHE A 113 21.30 9.16 -2.78
N ASN A 114 22.59 9.07 -3.14
CA ASN A 114 23.02 8.09 -4.14
C ASN A 114 23.63 6.81 -3.57
N TYR A 115 24.14 6.83 -2.33
CA TYR A 115 25.00 5.74 -1.87
C TYR A 115 24.73 5.24 -0.44
N LEU A 116 23.91 5.96 0.36
CA LEU A 116 23.63 5.54 1.74
C LEU A 116 22.17 5.09 1.89
N ASN A 117 21.96 4.22 2.87
CA ASN A 117 20.63 3.81 3.33
C ASN A 117 20.32 4.41 4.71
N GLU A 118 19.06 4.28 5.14
CA GLU A 118 18.57 4.78 6.42
C GLU A 118 19.42 4.32 7.60
N ASN A 119 19.73 3.02 7.70
CA ASN A 119 20.50 2.46 8.81
C ASN A 119 21.91 3.08 8.93
N GLN A 120 22.54 3.39 7.80
CA GLN A 120 23.84 4.06 7.79
C GLN A 120 23.71 5.52 8.25
N LEU A 121 22.68 6.22 7.82
CA LEU A 121 22.39 7.59 8.24
C LEU A 121 21.99 7.65 9.72
N GLN A 122 21.25 6.66 10.23
CA GLN A 122 20.93 6.56 11.66
C GLN A 122 22.21 6.44 12.53
N ARG A 123 23.14 5.58 12.13
CA ARG A 123 24.44 5.47 12.86
C ARG A 123 25.23 6.77 12.81
N LEU A 124 25.17 7.49 11.71
CA LEU A 124 25.82 8.81 11.59
C LEU A 124 25.13 9.84 12.49
N HIS A 125 23.79 9.90 12.49
CA HIS A 125 23.01 10.75 13.39
C HIS A 125 23.42 10.54 14.86
N ASP A 126 23.53 9.27 15.27
CA ASP A 126 23.86 8.93 16.66
C ASP A 126 25.31 9.25 17.04
N SER A 127 26.21 9.37 16.07
CA SER A 127 27.61 9.68 16.28
C SER A 127 27.92 11.17 16.49
N PHE A 128 27.00 12.07 16.12
CA PHE A 128 27.16 13.51 16.28
C PHE A 128 26.36 14.03 17.50
N THR A 129 26.82 15.19 18.04
CA THR A 129 26.19 15.85 19.19
C THR A 129 25.47 17.15 18.83
N ASN A 130 25.83 17.76 17.71
CA ASN A 130 25.26 19.02 17.23
C ASN A 130 23.82 18.80 16.73
N ASN A 131 22.86 19.52 17.29
CA ASN A 131 21.44 19.39 16.97
C ASN A 131 21.09 19.81 15.55
N ASP A 132 21.70 20.87 15.02
CA ASP A 132 21.46 21.35 13.65
C ASP A 132 21.95 20.29 12.63
N LEU A 133 23.10 19.70 12.88
CA LEU A 133 23.64 18.62 12.06
C LEU A 133 22.78 17.36 12.16
N LYS A 134 22.26 17.04 13.34
CA LYS A 134 21.32 15.92 13.52
C LYS A 134 20.02 16.13 12.76
N ALA A 135 19.46 17.32 12.80
CA ALA A 135 18.28 17.68 12.01
C ALA A 135 18.56 17.53 10.50
N PHE A 136 19.74 18.01 10.04
CA PHE A 136 20.19 17.85 8.66
C PHE A 136 20.28 16.36 8.25
N ILE A 137 20.86 15.50 9.09
CA ILE A 137 20.96 14.05 8.81
C ILE A 137 19.57 13.40 8.76
N MET A 138 18.64 13.77 9.65
CA MET A 138 17.25 13.27 9.63
C MET A 138 16.53 13.71 8.35
N LEU A 139 16.73 14.91 7.85
CA LEU A 139 16.21 15.32 6.54
C LEU A 139 16.76 14.43 5.41
N GLN A 140 18.05 14.06 5.46
CA GLN A 140 18.61 13.14 4.47
C GLN A 140 17.98 11.74 4.57
N MET A 141 17.66 11.23 5.78
CA MET A 141 16.91 9.98 5.94
C MET A 141 15.54 10.08 5.28
N VAL A 142 14.78 11.16 5.52
CA VAL A 142 13.49 11.40 4.85
C VAL A 142 13.65 11.35 3.33
N LYS A 143 14.66 12.05 2.77
CA LYS A 143 14.91 12.07 1.32
C LYS A 143 15.22 10.68 0.75
N VAL A 144 16.05 9.89 1.44
CA VAL A 144 16.44 8.53 1.04
C VAL A 144 15.25 7.56 1.09
N LEU A 145 14.44 7.62 2.15
CA LEU A 145 13.23 6.80 2.31
C LEU A 145 12.19 7.13 1.24
N LEU A 146 11.96 8.42 0.95
CA LEU A 146 11.06 8.84 -0.14
C LEU A 146 11.56 8.35 -1.51
N LYS A 147 12.88 8.38 -1.77
CA LYS A 147 13.46 7.81 -2.99
C LYS A 147 13.22 6.31 -3.10
N ALA A 148 13.29 5.60 -1.98
CA ALA A 148 12.98 4.17 -1.90
C ALA A 148 11.47 3.86 -1.96
N ASN A 149 10.61 4.90 -2.12
CA ASN A 149 9.16 4.82 -2.05
C ASN A 149 8.63 4.32 -0.69
N ASP A 150 9.45 4.39 0.35
CA ASP A 150 9.07 4.13 1.73
C ASP A 150 8.54 5.41 2.39
N ILE A 151 7.30 5.76 2.04
CA ILE A 151 6.64 6.97 2.54
C ILE A 151 6.42 6.91 4.06
N PHE A 152 6.25 5.72 4.60
CA PHE A 152 5.95 5.54 6.01
C PHE A 152 7.20 5.61 6.88
N GLY A 153 8.29 4.98 6.46
CA GLY A 153 9.60 5.21 7.07
C GLY A 153 9.95 6.70 7.06
N ALA A 154 9.76 7.36 5.91
CA ALA A 154 9.97 8.79 5.79
C ALA A 154 9.11 9.60 6.78
N LYS A 155 7.82 9.23 6.96
CA LYS A 155 6.91 9.88 7.90
C LYS A 155 7.30 9.62 9.35
N SER A 156 7.75 8.40 9.68
CA SER A 156 8.25 8.08 11.02
C SER A 156 9.44 8.96 11.39
N VAL A 157 10.43 9.06 10.50
CA VAL A 157 11.59 9.97 10.71
C VAL A 157 11.15 11.43 10.78
N PHE A 158 10.16 11.83 9.96
CA PHE A 158 9.61 13.20 10.01
C PHE A 158 8.91 13.49 11.34
N ASN A 159 8.16 12.54 11.91
CA ASN A 159 7.53 12.71 13.22
C ASN A 159 8.59 12.90 14.32
N ASP A 160 9.68 12.13 14.27
CA ASP A 160 10.82 12.29 15.16
C ASP A 160 11.50 13.65 14.99
N LEU A 161 11.68 14.09 13.74
CA LEU A 161 12.22 15.42 13.41
C LEU A 161 11.31 16.53 13.97
N THR A 162 9.99 16.39 13.82
CA THR A 162 8.98 17.32 14.36
C THR A 162 9.08 17.42 15.87
N TYR A 163 9.22 16.29 16.55
CA TYR A 163 9.31 16.27 18.03
C TYR A 163 10.64 16.84 18.54
N LYS A 164 11.76 16.49 17.90
CA LYS A 164 13.11 16.85 18.37
C LYS A 164 13.55 18.24 17.91
N TYR A 165 13.18 18.66 16.69
CA TYR A 165 13.69 19.88 16.02
C TYR A 165 12.56 20.66 15.30
N PRO A 166 11.47 21.07 15.99
CA PRO A 166 10.24 21.58 15.37
C PRO A 166 10.38 22.92 14.63
N ASN A 167 11.48 23.67 14.88
CA ASN A 167 11.71 24.98 14.30
C ASN A 167 12.93 25.03 13.35
N SER A 168 13.50 23.88 12.99
CA SER A 168 14.64 23.82 12.08
C SER A 168 14.21 24.03 10.62
N GLU A 169 15.11 24.53 9.79
CA GLU A 169 14.88 24.63 8.34
C GLU A 169 14.61 23.24 7.75
N GLU A 170 15.28 22.24 8.26
CA GLU A 170 15.14 20.84 7.88
C GLU A 170 13.74 20.29 8.16
N TYR A 171 13.09 20.73 9.26
CA TYR A 171 11.70 20.40 9.53
C TYR A 171 10.76 20.94 8.44
N PHE A 172 10.90 22.20 8.06
CA PHE A 172 10.03 22.79 7.04
C PHE A 172 10.25 22.15 5.66
N GLU A 173 11.49 21.81 5.31
CA GLU A 173 11.80 21.10 4.06
C GLU A 173 11.25 19.67 4.09
N ALA A 174 11.45 18.92 5.17
CA ALA A 174 10.91 17.57 5.34
C ALA A 174 9.38 17.57 5.28
N LYS A 175 8.71 18.53 5.95
CA LYS A 175 7.26 18.70 5.89
C LYS A 175 6.78 18.86 4.44
N ARG A 176 7.41 19.74 3.68
CA ARG A 176 7.07 19.96 2.26
C ARG A 176 7.26 18.70 1.41
N LEU A 177 8.33 17.93 1.65
CA LEU A 177 8.59 16.69 0.94
C LEU A 177 7.56 15.61 1.27
N ILE A 178 7.22 15.45 2.55
CA ILE A 178 6.18 14.50 3.01
C ILE A 178 4.82 14.90 2.44
N ASP A 179 4.42 16.16 2.53
CA ASP A 179 3.15 16.66 2.01
C ASP A 179 3.05 16.44 0.49
N SER A 180 4.16 16.66 -0.24
CA SER A 180 4.24 16.40 -1.68
C SER A 180 4.13 14.90 -2.02
N SER A 181 4.77 14.05 -1.23
CA SER A 181 4.77 12.59 -1.43
C SER A 181 3.40 11.97 -1.14
N LEU A 182 2.65 12.56 -0.21
CA LEU A 182 1.26 12.19 0.09
C LEU A 182 0.27 12.77 -0.93
N GLY A 183 0.73 13.57 -1.88
CA GLY A 183 -0.13 14.22 -2.88
C GLY A 183 -0.93 15.40 -2.32
N TYR A 184 -0.63 15.86 -1.10
CA TYR A 184 -1.28 17.01 -0.47
C TYR A 184 -0.27 18.09 -0.15
N ASN A 185 -0.48 19.28 -0.69
CA ASN A 185 0.34 20.47 -0.48
C ASN A 185 -0.50 21.59 0.16
N GLU A 186 -0.25 21.94 1.42
CA GLU A 186 -0.99 22.99 2.12
C GLU A 186 -0.85 24.42 1.53
N GLY A 187 0.10 24.66 0.66
CA GLY A 187 0.42 25.99 0.13
C GLY A 187 0.21 26.21 -1.38
N GLY A 188 -0.16 25.21 -2.14
CA GLY A 188 -0.37 25.24 -3.61
C GLY A 188 -1.09 23.98 -4.05
N GLY A 189 -1.80 23.37 -3.12
CA GLY A 189 -2.24 22.00 -3.19
C GLY A 189 -3.48 21.77 -4.01
N SER A 190 -3.72 20.51 -4.30
CA SER A 190 -4.92 20.04 -4.97
C SER A 190 -6.16 20.61 -4.30
N LYS A 191 -6.99 21.29 -5.07
CA LYS A 191 -8.29 21.80 -4.59
C LYS A 191 -9.22 20.69 -4.11
N VAL A 192 -8.87 19.43 -4.47
CA VAL A 192 -9.60 18.22 -4.16
C VAL A 192 -8.63 17.15 -3.66
N ALA A 193 -8.98 16.54 -2.53
CA ALA A 193 -8.25 15.41 -1.95
C ALA A 193 -9.21 14.29 -1.53
N ILE A 194 -8.68 13.07 -1.46
CA ILE A 194 -9.33 11.89 -0.91
C ILE A 194 -8.67 11.58 0.43
N GLY A 195 -9.46 11.45 1.50
CA GLY A 195 -9.00 10.92 2.78
C GLY A 195 -8.84 9.40 2.68
N VAL A 196 -7.81 8.85 3.31
CA VAL A 196 -7.60 7.40 3.41
C VAL A 196 -7.42 7.05 4.88
N MET A 197 -8.29 6.16 5.39
CA MET A 197 -8.28 5.67 6.77
C MET A 197 -8.06 4.16 6.74
N LEU A 198 -6.91 3.70 7.21
CA LEU A 198 -6.56 2.28 7.19
C LEU A 198 -5.84 1.88 8.48
N PRO A 199 -6.04 0.64 8.99
CA PRO A 199 -5.32 0.12 10.14
C PRO A 199 -3.91 -0.33 9.71
N LEU A 200 -3.03 0.63 9.49
CA LEU A 200 -1.68 0.37 8.98
C LEU A 200 -0.77 -0.22 10.07
N GLU A 201 -1.11 0.06 11.36
CA GLU A 201 -0.40 -0.43 12.53
C GLU A 201 1.12 -0.23 12.42
N MET A 202 1.50 1.02 12.17
CA MET A 202 2.90 1.39 12.00
C MET A 202 3.68 1.11 13.28
N THR A 203 4.70 0.26 13.16
CA THR A 203 5.67 0.05 14.24
C THR A 203 6.58 1.28 14.39
N PRO A 204 7.22 1.48 15.56
CA PRO A 204 8.21 2.54 15.73
C PRO A 204 9.40 2.46 14.76
N THR A 205 9.61 1.29 14.12
CA THR A 205 10.63 1.06 13.08
C THR A 205 10.15 1.39 11.67
N GLY A 206 8.88 1.80 11.52
CA GLY A 206 8.29 2.16 10.22
C GLY A 206 7.81 0.98 9.39
N ASP A 207 7.91 -0.25 9.91
CA ASP A 207 7.35 -1.42 9.25
C ASP A 207 5.84 -1.50 9.49
N PHE A 208 5.10 -2.00 8.50
CA PHE A 208 3.69 -2.32 8.70
C PHE A 208 3.55 -3.67 9.38
N SER A 209 2.83 -3.73 10.49
CA SER A 209 2.38 -5.01 11.03
C SER A 209 1.15 -5.53 10.26
N SER A 210 0.33 -4.63 9.72
CA SER A 210 -0.81 -4.99 8.86
C SER A 210 -0.43 -4.99 7.38
N THR A 211 -0.03 -6.14 6.85
CA THR A 211 0.26 -6.32 5.42
C THR A 211 -0.97 -6.05 4.54
N THR A 212 -2.16 -6.47 4.98
CA THR A 212 -3.43 -6.26 4.26
C THR A 212 -3.72 -4.78 4.02
N ALA A 213 -3.63 -3.95 5.06
CA ALA A 213 -3.90 -2.51 4.95
C ALA A 213 -2.86 -1.80 4.05
N ALA A 214 -1.58 -2.20 4.17
CA ALA A 214 -0.50 -1.68 3.34
C ALA A 214 -0.71 -2.00 1.84
N GLU A 215 -1.10 -3.22 1.53
CA GLU A 215 -1.38 -3.65 0.15
C GLU A 215 -2.60 -2.92 -0.44
N ILE A 216 -3.67 -2.76 0.33
CA ILE A 216 -4.84 -1.95 -0.08
C ILE A 216 -4.41 -0.50 -0.35
N LEU A 217 -3.58 0.08 0.51
CA LEU A 217 -3.06 1.44 0.31
C LEU A 217 -2.24 1.56 -0.98
N GLU A 218 -1.38 0.59 -1.30
CA GLU A 218 -0.61 0.60 -2.55
C GLU A 218 -1.53 0.56 -3.77
N GLY A 219 -2.62 -0.23 -3.73
CA GLY A 219 -3.63 -0.24 -4.79
C GLY A 219 -4.31 1.14 -4.96
N ILE A 220 -4.70 1.79 -3.86
CA ILE A 220 -5.28 3.14 -3.85
C ILE A 220 -4.32 4.16 -4.49
N LYS A 221 -3.05 4.15 -4.05
CA LYS A 221 -2.03 5.06 -4.58
C LYS A 221 -1.80 4.88 -6.07
N TYR A 222 -1.73 3.63 -6.52
CA TYR A 222 -1.51 3.33 -7.92
C TYR A 222 -2.68 3.78 -8.80
N ALA A 223 -3.93 3.56 -8.38
CA ALA A 223 -5.11 4.06 -9.08
C ALA A 223 -5.10 5.59 -9.22
N LEU A 224 -4.72 6.29 -8.13
CA LEU A 224 -4.59 7.75 -8.17
C LEU A 224 -3.44 8.21 -9.06
N HIS A 225 -2.30 7.52 -9.04
CA HIS A 225 -1.17 7.80 -9.90
C HIS A 225 -1.56 7.73 -11.38
N GLU A 226 -2.24 6.65 -11.80
CA GLU A 226 -2.74 6.52 -13.18
C GLU A 226 -3.75 7.61 -13.54
N PHE A 227 -4.69 7.91 -12.63
CA PHE A 227 -5.68 8.94 -12.86
C PHE A 227 -5.07 10.34 -13.03
N ASN A 228 -4.04 10.65 -12.24
CA ASN A 228 -3.37 11.95 -12.25
C ASN A 228 -2.40 12.14 -13.42
N LYS A 229 -1.94 11.05 -14.09
CA LYS A 229 -1.02 11.16 -15.24
C LYS A 229 -1.53 12.07 -16.36
N ALA A 230 -2.83 12.03 -16.62
CA ALA A 230 -3.46 12.75 -17.75
C ALA A 230 -4.22 14.01 -17.32
N ARG A 231 -3.92 14.60 -16.16
CA ARG A 231 -4.67 15.75 -15.60
C ARG A 231 -3.74 16.89 -15.20
N ASP A 232 -4.16 18.10 -15.51
CA ASP A 232 -3.51 19.32 -15.05
C ASP A 232 -3.82 19.58 -13.57
N GLU A 233 -5.10 19.49 -13.16
CA GLU A 233 -5.52 19.56 -11.75
C GLU A 233 -5.50 18.15 -11.14
N LYS A 234 -4.53 17.91 -10.28
CA LYS A 234 -4.32 16.61 -9.61
C LYS A 234 -5.20 16.49 -8.37
N ILE A 235 -5.69 15.27 -8.13
CA ILE A 235 -6.32 14.91 -6.86
C ILE A 235 -5.23 14.49 -5.87
N GLY A 236 -5.32 14.96 -4.62
CA GLY A 236 -4.42 14.59 -3.54
C GLY A 236 -4.92 13.42 -2.70
N LEU A 237 -4.02 12.83 -1.88
CA LEU A 237 -4.35 11.89 -0.80
C LEU A 237 -3.96 12.46 0.55
N VAL A 238 -4.81 12.25 1.54
CA VAL A 238 -4.51 12.48 2.96
C VAL A 238 -4.68 11.15 3.69
N ILE A 239 -3.58 10.54 4.11
CA ILE A 239 -3.55 9.19 4.67
C ILE A 239 -3.43 9.28 6.19
N ARG A 240 -4.23 8.49 6.90
CA ARG A 240 -4.16 8.35 8.36
C ARG A 240 -4.22 6.88 8.77
N ASP A 241 -3.39 6.53 9.74
CA ASP A 241 -3.37 5.20 10.38
C ASP A 241 -4.40 5.17 11.49
N THR A 242 -5.39 4.27 11.39
CA THR A 242 -6.42 4.10 12.43
C THR A 242 -5.91 3.30 13.62
N ARG A 243 -4.81 2.57 13.49
CA ARG A 243 -4.24 1.68 14.50
C ARG A 243 -5.25 0.72 15.12
N SER A 244 -6.33 0.45 14.41
CA SER A 244 -7.51 -0.28 14.92
C SER A 244 -8.07 0.27 16.23
N ASP A 245 -7.81 1.57 16.53
CA ASP A 245 -8.27 2.26 17.74
C ASP A 245 -9.46 3.16 17.45
N VAL A 246 -10.54 2.99 18.21
CA VAL A 246 -11.80 3.73 18.04
C VAL A 246 -11.62 5.23 18.28
N ASN A 247 -10.75 5.64 19.19
CA ASN A 247 -10.51 7.06 19.48
C ASN A 247 -9.73 7.70 18.33
N GLU A 248 -8.69 7.03 17.82
CA GLU A 248 -7.96 7.49 16.62
C GLU A 248 -8.91 7.63 15.42
N ILE A 249 -9.81 6.68 15.20
CA ILE A 249 -10.82 6.73 14.13
C ILE A 249 -11.69 7.98 14.26
N LYS A 250 -12.19 8.30 15.46
CA LYS A 250 -13.02 9.48 15.73
C LYS A 250 -12.25 10.78 15.46
N ASP A 251 -11.02 10.87 15.94
CA ASP A 251 -10.17 12.05 15.74
C ASP A 251 -9.87 12.27 14.25
N ILE A 252 -9.58 11.19 13.50
CA ILE A 252 -9.33 11.26 12.06
C ILE A 252 -10.58 11.75 11.30
N ILE A 253 -11.79 11.30 11.64
CA ILE A 253 -13.02 11.77 10.99
C ILE A 253 -13.28 13.25 11.29
N VAL A 254 -13.03 13.70 12.51
CA VAL A 254 -13.12 15.12 12.87
C VAL A 254 -12.11 15.93 12.05
N GLU A 255 -10.86 15.50 11.99
CA GLU A 255 -9.82 16.11 11.17
C GLU A 255 -10.24 16.20 9.70
N PHE A 256 -10.61 15.07 9.08
CA PHE A 256 -10.98 15.01 7.67
C PHE A 256 -12.20 15.87 7.35
N SER A 257 -13.15 15.96 8.27
CA SER A 257 -14.33 16.80 8.09
C SER A 257 -14.00 18.30 8.05
N SER A 258 -12.95 18.71 8.79
CA SER A 258 -12.49 20.10 8.88
C SER A 258 -11.69 20.55 7.65
N ILE A 259 -11.08 19.61 6.93
CA ILE A 259 -10.28 19.90 5.73
C ILE A 259 -11.19 20.02 4.51
N ALA A 260 -11.42 21.25 4.06
CA ALA A 260 -12.33 21.51 2.94
C ALA A 260 -11.94 20.79 1.64
N ALA A 261 -10.64 20.56 1.40
CA ALA A 261 -10.17 19.83 0.22
C ALA A 261 -10.58 18.35 0.22
N ILE A 262 -10.78 17.70 1.39
CA ILE A 262 -11.20 16.30 1.47
C ILE A 262 -12.67 16.18 1.08
N ARG A 263 -12.92 15.50 -0.05
CA ARG A 263 -14.26 15.37 -0.64
C ARG A 263 -14.91 14.01 -0.38
N ALA A 264 -14.12 12.97 -0.20
CA ALA A 264 -14.56 11.61 0.14
C ALA A 264 -13.45 10.88 0.92
N VAL A 265 -13.80 9.77 1.57
CA VAL A 265 -12.87 8.93 2.34
C VAL A 265 -12.90 7.50 1.80
N LEU A 266 -11.73 6.89 1.65
CA LEU A 266 -11.55 5.45 1.39
C LEU A 266 -11.10 4.75 2.68
N GLY A 267 -11.80 3.69 3.04
CA GLY A 267 -11.62 2.98 4.31
C GLY A 267 -12.57 3.50 5.42
N PRO A 268 -12.55 2.88 6.59
CA PRO A 268 -11.76 1.70 6.97
C PRO A 268 -12.11 0.42 6.20
N ILE A 269 -11.36 -0.67 6.50
CA ILE A 269 -11.49 -1.95 5.77
C ILE A 269 -12.24 -3.03 6.55
N TYR A 270 -12.29 -2.95 7.87
CA TYR A 270 -13.00 -3.91 8.72
C TYR A 270 -14.35 -3.36 9.18
N SER A 271 -15.39 -4.22 9.21
CA SER A 271 -16.76 -3.81 9.55
C SER A 271 -16.89 -3.16 10.93
N ASN A 272 -16.13 -3.63 11.94
CA ASN A 272 -16.12 -3.03 13.27
C ASN A 272 -15.54 -1.61 13.28
N GLU A 273 -14.47 -1.35 12.53
CA GLU A 273 -13.89 -0.02 12.39
C GLU A 273 -14.81 0.91 11.59
N VAL A 274 -15.42 0.37 10.52
CA VAL A 274 -16.44 1.11 9.76
C VAL A 274 -17.58 1.54 10.69
N ARG A 275 -18.09 0.64 11.51
CA ARG A 275 -19.17 0.96 12.46
C ARG A 275 -18.78 2.11 13.39
N ALA A 276 -17.60 2.07 14.02
CA ALA A 276 -17.08 3.15 14.86
C ALA A 276 -16.94 4.47 14.09
N THR A 277 -16.50 4.40 12.83
CA THR A 277 -16.42 5.58 11.94
C THR A 277 -17.80 6.20 11.68
N LEU A 278 -18.81 5.37 11.42
CA LEU A 278 -20.16 5.82 11.04
C LEU A 278 -20.92 6.44 12.19
N GLU A 279 -20.70 6.01 13.42
CA GLU A 279 -21.27 6.64 14.61
C GLU A 279 -20.90 8.12 14.74
N GLU A 280 -19.69 8.50 14.31
CA GLU A 280 -19.21 9.90 14.30
C GLU A 280 -19.52 10.63 12.98
N SER A 281 -19.50 9.93 11.86
CA SER A 281 -19.50 10.55 10.51
C SER A 281 -20.86 11.05 10.05
N HIS A 282 -21.97 10.55 10.60
CA HIS A 282 -23.32 10.92 10.14
C HIS A 282 -23.59 12.43 10.23
N MET A 283 -22.97 13.09 11.20
CA MET A 283 -23.06 14.55 11.39
C MET A 283 -22.13 15.37 10.47
N LYS A 284 -21.18 14.74 9.80
CA LYS A 284 -20.09 15.41 9.08
C LYS A 284 -20.29 15.50 7.57
N ASN A 285 -21.33 14.86 7.03
CA ASN A 285 -21.71 14.86 5.60
C ASN A 285 -20.53 14.60 4.63
N ILE A 286 -19.67 13.63 4.95
CA ILE A 286 -18.54 13.21 4.12
C ILE A 286 -18.79 11.80 3.59
N PRO A 287 -18.78 11.56 2.26
CA PRO A 287 -18.93 10.23 1.69
C PRO A 287 -17.76 9.32 2.10
N ILE A 288 -18.08 8.12 2.58
CA ILE A 288 -17.10 7.11 3.03
C ILE A 288 -17.33 5.83 2.22
N ILE A 289 -16.27 5.28 1.64
CA ILE A 289 -16.30 4.04 0.88
C ILE A 289 -15.38 3.02 1.55
N SER A 290 -15.93 1.89 2.01
CA SER A 290 -15.12 0.78 2.47
C SER A 290 -14.82 -0.19 1.31
N PRO A 291 -13.53 -0.51 1.06
CA PRO A 291 -13.17 -1.48 0.04
C PRO A 291 -13.61 -2.92 0.35
N THR A 292 -13.64 -3.32 1.61
CA THR A 292 -13.72 -4.74 2.00
C THR A 292 -14.76 -5.09 3.08
N ALA A 293 -15.37 -4.10 3.76
CA ALA A 293 -16.40 -4.38 4.76
C ALA A 293 -17.61 -5.11 4.15
N THR A 294 -18.22 -6.03 4.91
CA THR A 294 -19.25 -6.97 4.41
C THR A 294 -20.54 -7.02 5.23
N ASP A 295 -20.60 -6.40 6.42
CA ASP A 295 -21.79 -6.44 7.26
C ASP A 295 -22.97 -5.70 6.59
N ASP A 296 -24.16 -6.29 6.69
CA ASP A 296 -25.35 -5.85 5.97
C ASP A 296 -26.01 -4.58 6.51
N ASP A 297 -25.80 -4.27 7.79
CA ASP A 297 -26.44 -3.14 8.46
C ASP A 297 -25.64 -1.82 8.38
N LEU A 298 -24.42 -1.85 7.91
CA LEU A 298 -23.53 -0.66 7.91
C LEU A 298 -24.12 0.52 7.13
N THR A 299 -24.75 0.28 5.99
CA THR A 299 -25.37 1.35 5.20
C THR A 299 -26.63 1.94 5.85
N GLN A 300 -27.18 1.27 6.88
CA GLN A 300 -28.32 1.78 7.65
C GLN A 300 -27.90 2.77 8.73
N ILE A 301 -26.63 2.68 9.22
CA ILE A 301 -26.09 3.57 10.25
C ILE A 301 -25.89 4.99 9.69
N SER A 302 -25.40 5.11 8.46
CA SER A 302 -25.14 6.41 7.83
C SER A 302 -25.50 6.42 6.35
N GLU A 303 -26.23 7.43 5.93
CA GLU A 303 -26.53 7.69 4.51
C GLU A 303 -25.32 8.11 3.66
N ASN A 304 -24.20 8.42 4.30
CA ASN A 304 -22.95 8.80 3.65
C ASN A 304 -22.00 7.62 3.45
N PHE A 305 -22.38 6.42 3.88
CA PHE A 305 -21.55 5.22 3.75
C PHE A 305 -21.90 4.42 2.50
N PHE A 306 -20.86 3.93 1.85
CA PHE A 306 -20.89 3.13 0.63
C PHE A 306 -19.99 1.91 0.76
N GLN A 307 -20.48 0.76 0.39
CA GLN A 307 -19.82 -0.53 0.57
C GLN A 307 -19.42 -1.09 -0.80
N ALA A 308 -18.11 -1.03 -1.11
CA ALA A 308 -17.57 -1.50 -2.39
C ALA A 308 -17.54 -3.02 -2.50
N ASN A 309 -17.49 -3.73 -1.36
CA ASN A 309 -17.58 -5.18 -1.31
C ASN A 309 -19.04 -5.61 -1.07
N PRO A 310 -19.58 -6.56 -1.85
CA PRO A 310 -20.95 -7.06 -1.64
C PRO A 310 -21.15 -7.63 -0.23
N SER A 311 -22.25 -7.26 0.40
CA SER A 311 -22.64 -7.84 1.70
C SER A 311 -23.03 -9.31 1.59
N PHE A 312 -23.09 -10.01 2.71
CA PHE A 312 -23.48 -11.42 2.71
C PHE A 312 -24.89 -11.63 2.16
N SER A 313 -25.85 -10.75 2.47
CA SER A 313 -27.19 -10.82 1.89
C SER A 313 -27.20 -10.64 0.37
N VAL A 314 -26.41 -9.72 -0.16
CA VAL A 314 -26.26 -9.55 -1.62
C VAL A 314 -25.70 -10.83 -2.26
N ARG A 315 -24.72 -11.49 -1.62
CA ARG A 315 -24.11 -12.71 -2.14
C ARG A 315 -25.11 -13.87 -2.26
N GLY A 316 -25.96 -14.07 -1.24
CA GLY A 316 -27.02 -15.09 -1.28
C GLY A 316 -28.04 -14.79 -2.39
N LYS A 317 -28.49 -13.53 -2.50
CA LYS A 317 -29.46 -13.10 -3.52
C LYS A 317 -28.91 -13.23 -4.94
N VAL A 318 -27.65 -12.86 -5.17
CA VAL A 318 -27.00 -13.02 -6.49
C VAL A 318 -27.00 -14.49 -6.93
N MET A 319 -26.62 -15.43 -6.05
CA MET A 319 -26.65 -16.84 -6.40
C MET A 319 -28.09 -17.31 -6.71
N ALA A 320 -29.08 -16.88 -5.95
CA ALA A 320 -30.47 -17.20 -6.20
C ALA A 320 -30.94 -16.71 -7.59
N GLN A 321 -30.65 -15.47 -7.93
CA GLN A 321 -31.00 -14.90 -9.24
C GLN A 321 -30.24 -15.58 -10.39
N TYR A 322 -28.95 -15.86 -10.20
CA TYR A 322 -28.16 -16.58 -11.21
C TYR A 322 -28.73 -17.97 -11.49
N LEU A 323 -29.06 -18.73 -10.44
CA LEU A 323 -29.69 -20.05 -10.62
C LEU A 323 -31.05 -19.96 -11.30
N PHE A 324 -31.85 -18.99 -10.92
CA PHE A 324 -33.20 -18.85 -11.46
C PHE A 324 -33.25 -18.37 -12.91
N PHE A 325 -32.46 -17.31 -13.23
CA PHE A 325 -32.52 -16.65 -14.54
C PHE A 325 -31.53 -17.22 -15.57
N VAL A 326 -30.35 -17.66 -15.13
CA VAL A 326 -29.30 -18.12 -16.04
C VAL A 326 -29.27 -19.65 -16.13
N GLU A 327 -29.21 -20.33 -14.99
CA GLU A 327 -29.18 -21.81 -14.94
C GLU A 327 -30.56 -22.43 -15.08
N ASN A 328 -31.63 -21.62 -15.10
CA ASN A 328 -33.02 -22.05 -15.21
C ASN A 328 -33.45 -23.08 -14.16
N LYS A 329 -32.88 -23.05 -12.97
CA LYS A 329 -33.22 -23.92 -11.86
C LYS A 329 -34.52 -23.46 -11.18
N ARG A 330 -35.32 -24.42 -10.73
CA ARG A 330 -36.60 -24.16 -10.04
C ARG A 330 -36.69 -24.88 -8.70
N GLN A 331 -35.90 -25.93 -8.49
CA GLN A 331 -35.98 -26.79 -7.31
C GLN A 331 -34.55 -27.05 -6.79
N ILE A 332 -34.20 -26.45 -5.66
CA ILE A 332 -32.88 -26.53 -5.05
C ILE A 332 -33.00 -27.06 -3.63
N SER A 333 -32.03 -27.84 -3.18
CA SER A 333 -31.80 -28.13 -1.76
C SER A 333 -30.64 -27.31 -1.23
N ILE A 334 -30.63 -27.09 0.08
CA ILE A 334 -29.56 -26.31 0.78
C ILE A 334 -28.90 -27.21 1.81
N LEU A 335 -27.56 -27.14 1.89
CA LEU A 335 -26.76 -27.72 2.95
C LEU A 335 -25.84 -26.64 3.49
N ASN A 336 -26.08 -26.17 4.71
CA ASN A 336 -25.29 -25.05 5.27
C ASN A 336 -24.79 -25.31 6.70
N SER A 337 -23.65 -24.71 7.05
CA SER A 337 -23.20 -24.65 8.44
C SER A 337 -24.18 -23.83 9.30
N ILE A 338 -24.26 -24.17 10.58
CA ILE A 338 -24.97 -23.35 11.58
C ILE A 338 -24.11 -22.21 12.11
N GLU A 339 -22.84 -22.12 11.70
CA GLU A 339 -21.83 -21.19 12.21
C GLU A 339 -21.43 -20.14 11.16
N GLY A 340 -20.79 -19.06 11.62
CA GLY A 340 -20.29 -17.99 10.77
C GLY A 340 -21.38 -17.29 9.97
N TYR A 341 -21.07 -16.96 8.73
CA TYR A 341 -21.99 -16.28 7.80
C TYR A 341 -22.77 -17.23 6.90
N SER A 342 -22.52 -18.55 6.96
CA SER A 342 -23.21 -19.57 6.17
C SER A 342 -24.74 -19.56 6.37
N PRO A 343 -25.28 -19.42 7.61
CA PRO A 343 -26.71 -19.32 7.83
C PRO A 343 -27.36 -18.11 7.11
N LEU A 344 -26.70 -16.97 7.11
CA LEU A 344 -27.20 -15.74 6.48
C LEU A 344 -27.20 -15.88 4.95
N LEU A 345 -26.14 -16.45 4.35
CA LEU A 345 -26.10 -16.77 2.93
C LEU A 345 -27.23 -17.72 2.53
N ALA A 346 -27.45 -18.80 3.31
CA ALA A 346 -28.52 -19.78 3.05
C ALA A 346 -29.91 -19.17 3.18
N ALA A 347 -30.13 -18.32 4.18
CA ALA A 347 -31.40 -17.65 4.41
C ALA A 347 -31.75 -16.68 3.29
N THR A 348 -30.82 -15.78 2.92
CA THR A 348 -31.03 -14.77 1.88
C THR A 348 -31.12 -15.38 0.48
N PHE A 349 -30.40 -16.49 0.24
CA PHE A 349 -30.59 -17.30 -0.98
C PHE A 349 -32.01 -17.86 -1.05
N ALA A 350 -32.47 -18.52 0.02
CA ALA A 350 -33.79 -19.15 0.04
C ALA A 350 -34.91 -18.12 -0.15
N GLU A 351 -34.87 -17.02 0.60
CA GLU A 351 -35.84 -15.92 0.50
C GLU A 351 -35.95 -15.39 -0.94
N GLU A 352 -34.81 -15.08 -1.55
CA GLU A 352 -34.79 -14.53 -2.91
C GLU A 352 -35.24 -15.58 -3.95
N PHE A 353 -34.76 -16.83 -3.82
CA PHE A 353 -35.13 -17.90 -4.75
C PHE A 353 -36.60 -18.19 -4.74
N GLU A 354 -37.23 -18.23 -3.54
CA GLU A 354 -38.67 -18.41 -3.38
C GLU A 354 -39.46 -17.19 -3.84
N ARG A 355 -38.97 -15.96 -3.61
CA ARG A 355 -39.56 -14.72 -4.13
C ARG A 355 -39.65 -14.72 -5.66
N LEU A 356 -38.69 -15.33 -6.34
CA LEU A 356 -38.67 -15.47 -7.80
C LEU A 356 -39.58 -16.58 -8.31
N GLY A 357 -40.14 -17.44 -7.45
CA GLY A 357 -40.97 -18.56 -7.79
C GLY A 357 -40.24 -19.92 -7.83
N GLY A 358 -39.00 -19.97 -7.35
CA GLY A 358 -38.29 -21.21 -7.10
C GLY A 358 -38.80 -21.90 -5.82
N ARG A 359 -38.36 -23.13 -5.60
CA ARG A 359 -38.76 -23.95 -4.44
C ARG A 359 -37.52 -24.52 -3.75
N ILE A 360 -37.41 -24.35 -2.44
CA ILE A 360 -36.43 -25.05 -1.61
C ILE A 360 -37.07 -26.39 -1.20
N LEU A 361 -36.54 -27.51 -1.72
CA LEU A 361 -37.06 -28.84 -1.44
C LEU A 361 -36.64 -29.31 -0.04
N ARG A 362 -35.37 -29.08 0.33
CA ARG A 362 -34.85 -29.48 1.61
C ARG A 362 -33.79 -28.49 2.11
N LYS A 363 -33.77 -28.28 3.41
CA LYS A 363 -32.74 -27.47 4.07
C LYS A 363 -32.14 -28.31 5.20
N GLU A 364 -30.90 -28.71 5.00
CA GLU A 364 -30.09 -29.45 5.97
C GLU A 364 -28.98 -28.57 6.55
N THR A 365 -28.64 -28.84 7.77
CA THR A 365 -27.59 -28.08 8.46
C THR A 365 -26.53 -29.00 9.05
N TYR A 366 -25.34 -28.45 9.23
CA TYR A 366 -24.22 -29.13 9.90
C TYR A 366 -23.48 -28.16 10.82
N LYS A 367 -22.62 -28.72 11.67
CA LYS A 367 -21.70 -27.95 12.50
C LYS A 367 -20.31 -27.98 11.87
N ASP A 368 -19.57 -26.87 11.95
CA ASP A 368 -18.18 -26.81 11.48
C ASP A 368 -17.32 -27.84 12.23
N GLY A 369 -16.35 -28.44 11.52
CA GLY A 369 -15.57 -29.55 12.04
C GLY A 369 -16.27 -30.90 12.05
N SER A 370 -17.48 -31.04 11.45
CA SER A 370 -18.14 -32.33 11.27
C SER A 370 -17.29 -33.27 10.42
N ILE A 371 -17.20 -34.55 10.84
CA ILE A 371 -16.37 -35.58 10.19
C ILE A 371 -17.17 -36.46 9.21
N SER A 372 -18.49 -36.32 9.16
CA SER A 372 -19.38 -37.00 8.22
C SER A 372 -20.59 -36.14 7.92
N PHE A 373 -21.08 -36.23 6.69
CA PHE A 373 -22.27 -35.55 6.17
C PHE A 373 -23.27 -36.55 5.57
N ASP A 374 -23.05 -37.84 5.79
CA ASP A 374 -23.83 -38.92 5.14
C ASP A 374 -25.34 -38.80 5.43
N GLU A 375 -25.74 -38.55 6.68
CA GLU A 375 -27.16 -38.44 7.06
C GLU A 375 -27.83 -37.24 6.36
N GLN A 376 -27.21 -36.10 6.28
CA GLN A 376 -27.73 -34.91 5.61
C GLN A 376 -27.86 -35.17 4.11
N ILE A 377 -26.85 -35.80 3.50
CA ILE A 377 -26.82 -36.11 2.08
C ILE A 377 -27.85 -37.16 1.73
N GLU A 378 -28.03 -38.23 2.53
CA GLU A 378 -29.06 -39.22 2.35
C GLU A 378 -30.47 -38.59 2.35
N ARG A 379 -30.73 -37.65 3.27
CA ARG A 379 -32.02 -36.93 3.31
C ARG A 379 -32.21 -36.05 2.07
N ILE A 380 -31.17 -35.42 1.53
CA ILE A 380 -31.22 -34.64 0.29
C ILE A 380 -31.44 -35.55 -0.92
N ILE A 381 -30.77 -36.72 -0.97
CA ILE A 381 -30.89 -37.71 -2.04
C ILE A 381 -32.31 -38.32 -2.09
N ALA A 382 -32.99 -38.44 -0.96
CA ALA A 382 -34.36 -38.95 -0.94
C ALA A 382 -35.31 -38.14 -1.86
N ASP A 383 -34.98 -36.86 -2.11
CA ASP A 383 -35.72 -35.97 -3.02
C ASP A 383 -35.09 -35.90 -4.43
N SER A 384 -34.09 -36.76 -4.76
CA SER A 384 -33.23 -36.67 -5.95
C SER A 384 -33.94 -36.61 -7.30
N ASN A 385 -35.17 -37.19 -7.41
CA ASN A 385 -35.95 -37.13 -8.63
C ASN A 385 -36.47 -35.72 -8.98
N SER A 386 -36.46 -34.81 -8.02
CA SER A 386 -37.00 -33.45 -8.17
C SER A 386 -35.95 -32.37 -7.97
N VAL A 387 -34.83 -32.66 -7.25
CA VAL A 387 -33.82 -31.67 -6.96
C VAL A 387 -32.89 -31.45 -8.17
N GLU A 388 -32.67 -30.18 -8.54
CA GLU A 388 -31.90 -29.79 -9.73
C GLU A 388 -30.48 -29.31 -9.38
N GLY A 389 -30.17 -29.25 -8.11
CA GLY A 389 -28.85 -28.86 -7.58
C GLY A 389 -28.86 -28.56 -6.09
N ILE A 390 -27.70 -28.36 -5.51
CA ILE A 390 -27.56 -28.09 -4.08
C ILE A 390 -26.77 -26.80 -3.89
N TYR A 391 -27.32 -25.89 -3.07
CA TYR A 391 -26.59 -24.71 -2.60
C TYR A 391 -25.87 -25.01 -1.29
N ILE A 392 -24.53 -24.87 -1.27
CA ILE A 392 -23.66 -25.18 -0.14
C ILE A 392 -22.80 -23.96 0.17
N PRO A 393 -23.33 -22.98 0.91
CA PRO A 393 -22.54 -21.86 1.39
C PRO A 393 -21.67 -22.31 2.57
N LEU A 394 -20.36 -22.35 2.37
CA LEU A 394 -19.40 -22.71 3.41
C LEU A 394 -19.21 -21.52 4.38
N SER A 395 -18.87 -21.80 5.65
CA SER A 395 -18.30 -20.85 6.62
C SER A 395 -16.80 -21.08 6.81
N GLU A 396 -16.33 -22.28 6.47
CA GLU A 396 -14.95 -22.70 6.47
C GLU A 396 -14.71 -23.74 5.36
N ASN A 397 -13.48 -23.96 4.95
CA ASN A 397 -13.17 -24.81 3.81
C ASN A 397 -12.81 -26.27 4.16
N THR A 398 -12.65 -26.60 5.45
CA THR A 398 -12.17 -27.92 5.89
C THR A 398 -13.24 -29.02 5.72
N GLY A 399 -14.53 -28.69 5.83
CA GLY A 399 -15.63 -29.62 5.61
C GLY A 399 -15.87 -29.96 4.14
N ALA A 400 -15.48 -29.12 3.20
CA ALA A 400 -15.80 -29.29 1.78
C ALA A 400 -15.27 -30.59 1.15
N PRO A 401 -14.03 -31.07 1.40
CA PRO A 401 -13.56 -32.37 0.88
C PRO A 401 -14.38 -33.54 1.42
N ILE A 402 -14.85 -33.47 2.66
CA ILE A 402 -15.67 -34.51 3.29
C ILE A 402 -17.07 -34.53 2.64
N ILE A 403 -17.65 -33.37 2.38
CA ILE A 403 -18.92 -33.23 1.66
C ILE A 403 -18.81 -33.86 0.25
N LEU A 404 -17.73 -33.53 -0.49
CA LEU A 404 -17.49 -34.09 -1.82
C LEU A 404 -17.30 -35.63 -1.77
N ALA A 405 -16.56 -36.12 -0.77
CA ALA A 405 -16.39 -37.58 -0.60
C ALA A 405 -17.72 -38.29 -0.29
N SER A 406 -18.58 -37.67 0.51
CA SER A 406 -19.92 -38.21 0.76
C SER A 406 -20.78 -38.25 -0.51
N PHE A 407 -20.73 -37.24 -1.38
CA PHE A 407 -21.42 -37.28 -2.68
C PHE A 407 -20.91 -38.40 -3.57
N VAL A 408 -19.59 -38.61 -3.63
CA VAL A 408 -19.00 -39.74 -4.37
C VAL A 408 -19.51 -41.08 -3.83
N LYS A 409 -19.49 -41.25 -2.49
CA LYS A 409 -19.96 -42.48 -1.81
C LYS A 409 -21.39 -42.82 -2.14
N HIS A 410 -22.25 -41.82 -2.24
CA HIS A 410 -23.70 -41.99 -2.53
C HIS A 410 -24.04 -41.91 -4.02
N ASN A 411 -23.06 -41.88 -4.94
CA ASN A 411 -23.24 -41.71 -6.40
C ASN A 411 -24.12 -40.51 -6.76
N PHE A 412 -24.02 -39.41 -5.98
CA PHE A 412 -24.84 -38.22 -6.16
C PHE A 412 -24.09 -37.22 -7.04
N ASN A 413 -24.59 -37.00 -8.26
CA ASN A 413 -23.93 -36.18 -9.27
C ASN A 413 -24.85 -35.05 -9.76
N LEU A 414 -25.20 -34.12 -8.89
CA LEU A 414 -25.94 -32.91 -9.23
C LEU A 414 -25.03 -31.67 -9.15
N PRO A 415 -25.41 -30.59 -9.84
CA PRO A 415 -24.70 -29.32 -9.71
C PRO A 415 -24.62 -28.83 -8.27
N ILE A 416 -23.43 -28.42 -7.87
CA ILE A 416 -23.13 -27.81 -6.57
C ILE A 416 -22.95 -26.31 -6.78
N TYR A 417 -23.65 -25.53 -5.98
CA TYR A 417 -23.57 -24.08 -5.96
C TYR A 417 -23.07 -23.62 -4.60
N GLY A 418 -22.21 -22.60 -4.56
CA GLY A 418 -21.57 -22.21 -3.33
C GLY A 418 -21.20 -20.73 -3.25
N ASN A 419 -20.33 -20.43 -2.31
CA ASN A 419 -19.76 -19.12 -2.08
C ASN A 419 -18.22 -19.14 -2.27
N GLN A 420 -17.58 -18.02 -2.09
CA GLN A 420 -16.13 -17.81 -2.33
C GLN A 420 -15.20 -18.76 -1.56
N ASP A 421 -15.63 -19.35 -0.44
CA ASP A 421 -14.77 -20.24 0.35
C ASP A 421 -14.39 -21.52 -0.40
N TRP A 422 -15.18 -21.89 -1.39
CA TRP A 422 -14.84 -22.95 -2.31
C TRP A 422 -13.55 -22.69 -3.12
N LEU A 423 -13.17 -21.43 -3.32
CA LEU A 423 -11.95 -21.06 -4.05
C LEU A 423 -10.66 -21.54 -3.33
N THR A 424 -10.71 -21.69 -2.02
CA THR A 424 -9.57 -22.09 -1.18
C THR A 424 -9.60 -23.56 -0.76
N VAL A 425 -10.63 -24.31 -1.16
CA VAL A 425 -10.72 -25.75 -0.90
C VAL A 425 -9.61 -26.50 -1.65
N LYS A 426 -9.01 -27.49 -0.99
CA LYS A 426 -8.02 -28.39 -1.57
C LYS A 426 -8.61 -29.80 -1.74
N GLY A 427 -8.05 -30.59 -2.64
CA GLY A 427 -8.43 -32.00 -2.81
C GLY A 427 -9.53 -32.25 -3.82
N PHE A 428 -9.79 -31.30 -4.73
CA PHE A 428 -10.73 -31.49 -5.83
C PHE A 428 -10.35 -32.65 -6.76
N GLU A 429 -9.06 -32.96 -6.88
CA GLU A 429 -8.56 -33.98 -7.79
C GLU A 429 -9.11 -35.38 -7.47
N SER A 430 -9.40 -35.65 -6.21
CA SER A 430 -9.97 -36.93 -5.77
C SER A 430 -11.45 -37.12 -6.14
N SER A 431 -12.14 -36.06 -6.58
CA SER A 431 -13.59 -36.03 -6.80
C SER A 431 -13.97 -35.28 -8.09
N LEU A 432 -13.16 -35.38 -9.15
CA LEU A 432 -13.33 -34.60 -10.40
C LEU A 432 -14.73 -34.72 -11.03
N SER A 433 -15.38 -35.90 -10.98
CA SER A 433 -16.70 -36.09 -11.53
C SER A 433 -17.77 -35.24 -10.85
N ILE A 434 -17.57 -34.90 -9.58
CA ILE A 434 -18.47 -34.07 -8.78
C ILE A 434 -18.03 -32.62 -8.76
N SER A 435 -16.73 -32.38 -8.54
CA SER A 435 -16.18 -31.04 -8.46
C SER A 435 -16.31 -30.23 -9.76
N ASN A 436 -16.29 -30.90 -10.92
CA ASN A 436 -16.54 -30.26 -12.23
C ASN A 436 -17.97 -29.69 -12.37
N ASN A 437 -18.87 -30.03 -11.46
CA ASN A 437 -20.24 -29.47 -11.40
C ASN A 437 -20.36 -28.31 -10.39
N LEU A 438 -19.24 -27.79 -9.87
CA LEU A 438 -19.22 -26.73 -8.87
C LEU A 438 -19.21 -25.34 -9.54
N THR A 439 -20.18 -24.53 -9.16
CA THR A 439 -20.27 -23.10 -9.52
C THR A 439 -20.53 -22.30 -8.24
N PHE A 440 -19.83 -21.18 -8.05
CA PHE A 440 -19.98 -20.38 -6.83
C PHE A 440 -19.85 -18.88 -7.07
N THR A 441 -20.40 -18.10 -6.16
CA THR A 441 -20.22 -16.64 -6.15
C THR A 441 -18.94 -16.28 -5.43
N SER A 442 -18.22 -15.28 -5.96
CA SER A 442 -17.04 -14.71 -5.31
C SER A 442 -17.01 -13.19 -5.44
N ASP A 443 -16.65 -12.50 -4.36
CA ASP A 443 -16.37 -11.06 -4.38
C ASP A 443 -15.06 -10.72 -5.09
N TYR A 444 -14.25 -11.75 -5.33
CA TYR A 444 -12.93 -11.62 -5.96
C TYR A 444 -12.69 -12.76 -6.94
N PHE A 445 -12.38 -12.40 -8.17
CA PHE A 445 -11.78 -13.31 -9.12
C PHE A 445 -10.85 -12.53 -10.05
N PHE A 446 -9.69 -13.08 -10.30
CA PHE A 446 -8.76 -12.54 -11.28
C PHE A 446 -7.97 -13.68 -11.94
N ASP A 447 -7.93 -13.69 -13.26
CA ASP A 447 -7.17 -14.71 -13.99
C ASP A 447 -5.69 -14.35 -14.02
N TYR A 448 -4.93 -14.89 -13.09
CA TYR A 448 -3.48 -14.70 -12.98
C TYR A 448 -2.66 -15.24 -14.17
N LYS A 449 -3.28 -15.98 -15.09
CA LYS A 449 -2.63 -16.49 -16.31
C LYS A 449 -3.01 -15.67 -17.55
N GLY A 450 -4.04 -14.86 -17.46
CA GLY A 450 -4.56 -14.04 -18.54
C GLY A 450 -3.65 -12.87 -18.92
N GLY A 451 -3.81 -12.37 -20.14
CA GLY A 451 -3.06 -11.21 -20.64
C GLY A 451 -3.30 -9.95 -19.82
N ASP A 452 -4.54 -9.72 -19.40
CA ASP A 452 -4.91 -8.55 -18.58
C ASP A 452 -4.13 -8.51 -17.25
N TYR A 453 -3.88 -9.69 -16.65
CA TYR A 453 -3.02 -9.76 -15.47
C TYR A 453 -1.59 -9.36 -15.79
N GLN A 454 -1.03 -9.96 -16.85
CA GLN A 454 0.37 -9.73 -17.19
C GLN A 454 0.65 -8.27 -17.50
N ASP A 455 -0.22 -7.62 -18.27
CA ASP A 455 -0.08 -6.21 -18.64
C ASP A 455 -0.24 -5.29 -17.41
N PHE A 456 -1.25 -5.55 -16.58
CA PHE A 456 -1.47 -4.77 -15.38
C PHE A 456 -0.35 -4.98 -14.35
N ASN A 457 0.06 -6.23 -14.11
CA ASN A 457 1.15 -6.55 -13.19
C ASN A 457 2.48 -5.96 -13.64
N PHE A 458 2.79 -6.02 -14.93
CA PHE A 458 4.00 -5.42 -15.49
C PHE A 458 4.05 -3.90 -15.22
N ASN A 459 2.95 -3.19 -15.50
CA ASN A 459 2.87 -1.75 -15.29
C ASN A 459 2.91 -1.39 -13.80
N PHE A 460 2.21 -2.15 -12.96
CA PHE A 460 2.21 -1.98 -11.51
C PHE A 460 3.59 -2.25 -10.91
N ASN A 461 4.21 -3.38 -11.26
CA ASN A 461 5.54 -3.77 -10.75
C ASN A 461 6.62 -2.77 -11.18
N SER A 462 6.60 -2.32 -12.44
CA SER A 462 7.56 -1.31 -12.92
C SER A 462 7.46 0.03 -12.17
N THR A 463 6.30 0.34 -11.59
CA THR A 463 6.06 1.58 -10.84
C THR A 463 6.32 1.42 -9.34
N THR A 464 5.96 0.26 -8.77
CA THR A 464 5.94 0.04 -7.31
C THR A 464 7.01 -0.94 -6.80
N GLY A 465 7.61 -1.73 -7.70
CA GLY A 465 8.54 -2.81 -7.37
C GLY A 465 7.87 -4.04 -6.74
N ARG A 466 6.54 -4.17 -6.83
CA ARG A 466 5.75 -5.26 -6.23
C ARG A 466 4.84 -5.91 -7.27
N ASP A 467 4.52 -7.19 -7.06
CA ASP A 467 3.49 -7.86 -7.83
C ASP A 467 2.10 -7.61 -7.24
N ILE A 468 1.08 -7.58 -8.11
CA ILE A 468 -0.30 -7.42 -7.68
C ILE A 468 -0.81 -8.67 -6.95
N ASN A 469 -1.68 -8.42 -5.97
CA ASN A 469 -2.40 -9.45 -5.23
C ASN A 469 -3.85 -9.02 -4.96
N ARG A 470 -4.58 -9.87 -4.24
CA ARG A 470 -6.00 -9.63 -3.91
C ARG A 470 -6.22 -8.28 -3.21
N ASN A 471 -5.43 -7.96 -2.20
CA ASN A 471 -5.62 -6.75 -1.40
C ASN A 471 -5.30 -5.48 -2.18
N ILE A 472 -4.25 -5.51 -3.01
CA ILE A 472 -3.92 -4.42 -3.94
C ILE A 472 -5.11 -4.14 -4.86
N LEU A 473 -5.76 -5.18 -5.39
CA LEU A 473 -6.90 -5.03 -6.30
C LEU A 473 -8.15 -4.49 -5.59
N TYR A 474 -8.42 -4.85 -4.34
CA TYR A 474 -9.50 -4.22 -3.57
C TYR A 474 -9.28 -2.71 -3.42
N GLY A 475 -8.07 -2.29 -3.07
CA GLY A 475 -7.72 -0.88 -2.96
C GLY A 475 -7.80 -0.15 -4.30
N TYR A 476 -7.25 -0.76 -5.34
CA TYR A 476 -7.22 -0.19 -6.69
C TYR A 476 -8.63 0.01 -7.26
N ASP A 477 -9.48 -1.02 -7.26
CA ASP A 477 -10.81 -0.94 -7.86
C ASP A 477 -11.75 0.00 -7.07
N ALA A 478 -11.67 0.02 -5.73
CA ALA A 478 -12.42 0.96 -4.91
C ALA A 478 -12.01 2.42 -5.17
N ALA A 479 -10.70 2.68 -5.28
CA ALA A 479 -10.19 4.00 -5.64
C ALA A 479 -10.57 4.37 -7.07
N ARG A 480 -10.44 3.47 -8.03
CA ARG A 480 -10.83 3.67 -9.43
C ARG A 480 -12.32 3.98 -9.56
N TYR A 481 -13.18 3.32 -8.77
CA TYR A 481 -14.60 3.64 -8.71
C TYR A 481 -14.82 5.10 -8.28
N LEU A 482 -14.25 5.52 -7.15
CA LEU A 482 -14.35 6.90 -6.66
C LEU A 482 -13.80 7.90 -7.68
N LEU A 483 -12.65 7.61 -8.29
CA LEU A 483 -12.03 8.46 -9.31
C LEU A 483 -12.90 8.56 -10.58
N THR A 484 -13.63 7.49 -10.94
CA THR A 484 -14.62 7.53 -12.03
C THR A 484 -15.81 8.42 -11.67
N VAL A 485 -16.28 8.34 -10.43
CA VAL A 485 -17.35 9.22 -9.92
C VAL A 485 -16.97 10.70 -10.04
N VAL A 486 -15.76 11.07 -9.61
CA VAL A 486 -15.33 12.48 -9.59
C VAL A 486 -14.92 13.03 -10.96
N ARG A 487 -14.71 12.18 -11.96
CA ARG A 487 -14.16 12.57 -13.26
C ARG A 487 -14.95 13.64 -13.98
N ASN A 488 -16.29 13.58 -13.94
CA ASN A 488 -17.19 14.35 -14.79
C ASN A 488 -18.19 15.18 -13.99
N ILE A 489 -17.85 15.53 -12.75
CA ILE A 489 -18.69 16.35 -11.87
C ILE A 489 -17.82 17.41 -11.19
N GLU A 490 -18.45 18.48 -10.70
CA GLU A 490 -17.82 19.32 -9.69
C GLU A 490 -17.68 18.48 -8.40
N PRO A 491 -16.47 18.20 -7.92
CA PRO A 491 -16.22 17.22 -6.88
C PRO A 491 -16.53 17.79 -5.48
N THR A 492 -17.78 18.15 -5.23
CA THR A 492 -18.31 18.44 -3.90
C THR A 492 -18.74 17.14 -3.20
N ARG A 493 -18.78 17.12 -1.86
CA ARG A 493 -19.24 15.96 -1.08
C ARG A 493 -20.64 15.52 -1.50
N THR A 494 -21.55 16.48 -1.70
CA THR A 494 -22.93 16.23 -2.14
C THR A 494 -23.00 15.63 -3.54
N ASN A 495 -22.27 16.19 -4.50
CA ASN A 495 -22.28 15.70 -5.89
C ASN A 495 -21.69 14.30 -5.99
N ILE A 496 -20.61 14.01 -5.24
CA ILE A 496 -20.01 12.67 -5.18
C ILE A 496 -21.02 11.67 -4.62
N LYS A 497 -21.66 11.96 -3.48
CA LYS A 497 -22.71 11.14 -2.89
C LYS A 497 -23.85 10.86 -3.90
N SER A 498 -24.41 11.91 -4.48
CA SER A 498 -25.51 11.80 -5.46
C SER A 498 -25.12 10.98 -6.67
N LYS A 499 -23.88 11.13 -7.16
CA LYS A 499 -23.38 10.38 -8.31
C LYS A 499 -23.19 8.89 -7.99
N MET A 500 -22.74 8.55 -6.79
CA MET A 500 -22.66 7.14 -6.35
C MET A 500 -24.06 6.52 -6.21
N ILE A 501 -25.01 7.23 -5.64
CA ILE A 501 -26.41 6.79 -5.50
C ILE A 501 -27.06 6.56 -6.87
N SER A 502 -26.69 7.32 -7.91
CA SER A 502 -27.24 7.12 -9.27
C SER A 502 -26.88 5.78 -9.91
N GLY A 503 -26.10 4.91 -9.24
CA GLY A 503 -25.77 3.58 -9.70
C GLY A 503 -24.77 3.54 -10.84
N ILE A 504 -23.84 4.52 -10.89
CA ILE A 504 -22.74 4.47 -11.86
C ILE A 504 -21.97 3.16 -11.70
N THR A 505 -21.65 2.53 -12.82
CA THR A 505 -20.90 1.27 -12.86
C THR A 505 -19.47 1.53 -13.31
N THR A 506 -18.51 0.97 -12.60
CA THR A 506 -17.10 0.92 -12.99
C THR A 506 -16.67 -0.53 -13.20
N ILE A 507 -16.07 -0.80 -14.36
CA ILE A 507 -15.46 -2.10 -14.66
C ILE A 507 -14.15 -2.19 -13.88
N GLY A 508 -14.09 -3.11 -12.91
CA GLY A 508 -12.91 -3.37 -12.11
C GLY A 508 -12.16 -4.62 -12.57
N TYR A 509 -10.94 -4.77 -12.09
CA TYR A 509 -10.15 -5.97 -12.37
C TYR A 509 -10.67 -7.17 -11.58
N HIS A 510 -10.76 -7.06 -10.25
CA HIS A 510 -11.24 -8.18 -9.44
C HIS A 510 -12.78 -8.31 -9.47
N ASN A 511 -13.51 -7.20 -9.53
CA ASN A 511 -14.97 -7.18 -9.64
C ASN A 511 -15.44 -5.84 -10.23
N ASN A 512 -16.64 -5.82 -10.80
CA ASN A 512 -17.33 -4.58 -11.14
C ASN A 512 -17.90 -3.93 -9.87
N ILE A 513 -18.00 -2.60 -9.86
CA ILE A 513 -18.55 -1.86 -8.73
C ILE A 513 -19.71 -0.98 -9.20
N SER A 514 -20.88 -1.18 -8.59
CA SER A 514 -22.05 -0.31 -8.72
C SER A 514 -22.87 -0.41 -7.42
N MET A 515 -23.14 0.72 -6.77
CA MET A 515 -23.72 0.70 -5.42
C MET A 515 -25.19 1.12 -5.36
N GLY A 516 -25.63 2.04 -6.20
CA GLY A 516 -27.03 2.48 -6.29
C GLY A 516 -27.60 3.06 -4.99
N GLU A 517 -28.93 3.02 -4.85
CA GLU A 517 -29.66 3.56 -3.68
C GLU A 517 -29.37 2.79 -2.39
N LYS A 518 -29.12 1.49 -2.49
CA LYS A 518 -28.76 0.65 -1.33
C LYS A 518 -27.36 0.92 -0.80
N ARG A 519 -26.52 1.58 -1.61
CA ARG A 519 -25.14 1.93 -1.29
C ARG A 519 -24.22 0.73 -1.01
N ILE A 520 -24.61 -0.45 -1.52
CA ILE A 520 -23.85 -1.70 -1.45
C ILE A 520 -23.57 -2.15 -2.89
N ASN A 521 -22.33 -2.59 -3.16
CA ASN A 521 -22.01 -3.14 -4.47
C ASN A 521 -22.91 -4.36 -4.78
N ASN A 522 -23.53 -4.32 -5.95
CA ASN A 522 -24.47 -5.33 -6.40
C ASN A 522 -23.90 -6.29 -7.46
N PHE A 523 -22.60 -6.27 -7.70
CA PHE A 523 -21.90 -7.19 -8.59
C PHE A 523 -21.18 -8.30 -7.82
N LEU A 524 -21.24 -9.53 -8.36
CA LEU A 524 -20.42 -10.66 -7.92
C LEU A 524 -19.92 -11.45 -9.12
N ASN A 525 -18.73 -12.01 -8.98
CA ASN A 525 -18.20 -12.96 -9.95
C ASN A 525 -18.91 -14.31 -9.78
N ILE A 526 -19.32 -14.90 -10.91
CA ILE A 526 -19.73 -16.29 -11.00
C ILE A 526 -18.53 -17.09 -11.50
N VAL A 527 -18.05 -17.99 -10.67
CA VAL A 527 -16.86 -18.80 -10.94
C VAL A 527 -17.25 -20.27 -11.02
N ARG A 528 -16.70 -20.98 -11.99
CA ARG A 528 -16.87 -22.42 -12.16
C ARG A 528 -15.53 -23.13 -12.01
N TYR A 529 -15.53 -24.26 -11.32
CA TYR A 529 -14.42 -25.20 -11.33
C TYR A 529 -14.59 -26.21 -12.46
N LYS A 530 -13.59 -26.34 -13.31
CA LYS A 530 -13.60 -27.29 -14.43
C LYS A 530 -12.17 -27.75 -14.72
N ASP A 531 -12.00 -29.07 -14.78
CA ASP A 531 -10.75 -29.74 -15.20
C ASP A 531 -9.48 -29.21 -14.49
N GLY A 532 -9.61 -28.95 -13.18
CA GLY A 532 -8.49 -28.47 -12.36
C GLY A 532 -8.30 -26.93 -12.36
N VAL A 533 -9.18 -26.17 -13.02
CA VAL A 533 -9.06 -24.73 -13.17
C VAL A 533 -10.34 -24.03 -12.73
N PHE A 534 -10.18 -22.88 -12.09
CA PHE A 534 -11.29 -21.95 -11.86
C PHE A 534 -11.41 -20.99 -13.04
N GLU A 535 -12.62 -20.85 -13.56
CA GLU A 535 -12.95 -20.00 -14.70
C GLU A 535 -14.01 -18.98 -14.32
N LEU A 536 -13.81 -17.71 -14.69
CA LEU A 536 -14.84 -16.68 -14.58
C LEU A 536 -15.90 -16.92 -15.65
N ILE A 537 -17.13 -17.14 -15.23
CA ILE A 537 -18.27 -17.29 -16.14
C ILE A 537 -18.93 -15.96 -16.43
N ASP A 538 -19.14 -15.15 -15.38
CA ASP A 538 -19.81 -13.85 -15.50
C ASP A 538 -19.44 -12.94 -14.31
N LYS A 539 -19.58 -11.63 -14.50
CA LYS A 539 -19.70 -10.63 -13.44
C LYS A 539 -21.16 -10.23 -13.31
N PHE A 540 -21.89 -11.05 -12.57
CA PHE A 540 -23.36 -10.97 -12.48
C PHE A 540 -23.81 -9.82 -11.59
N ARG A 541 -24.79 -9.04 -12.08
CA ARG A 541 -25.38 -7.93 -11.33
C ARG A 541 -26.71 -8.36 -10.72
N LEU A 542 -26.88 -8.11 -9.42
CA LEU A 542 -28.16 -8.27 -8.74
C LEU A 542 -29.21 -7.33 -9.37
N ASN A 543 -30.32 -7.88 -9.84
CA ASN A 543 -31.49 -7.11 -10.25
C ASN A 543 -32.36 -6.80 -9.03
N GLU A 544 -32.66 -5.52 -8.80
CA GLU A 544 -33.46 -5.05 -7.67
C GLU A 544 -34.96 -5.15 -7.92
#